data_60dff19677093ce6b1f2d2f5a7a38971
#
_entry.id   60dff19677093ce6b1f2d2f5a7a38971
#
_cell.length_a   1.000
_cell.length_b   1.000
_cell.length_c   1.000
_cell.angle_alpha   90.00
_cell.angle_beta   90.00
_cell.angle_gamma   90.00
#
_symmetry.space_group_name_H-M   'P 1'
#
loop_
_entity.id
_entity.type
_entity.pdbx_description
1 polymer ?
#
loop_
_entity_poly.entity_id
_entity_poly.type
_entity_poly.pdbx_seq_one_letter_code
_entity_poly.pdbx_strand_id
1 'polypeptide(L)'
;MSVYMVIEAKVKDQEKYDQYLAVVSDMIPKYDGRFLVRGGLVKPLALVGEMNPDRRQPERMIILEFPSEVHVRRFFASPEYQTIASLRQAAAETRAVLLEGYKPEKE
;
A
#
# COMPACT_ATOMS: atom_id res chain seq x y z
N MET A 1 -11.75 -12.51 8.10
CA MET A 1 -11.75 -11.04 8.22
C MET A 1 -10.60 -10.47 7.40
N SER A 2 -10.91 -9.55 6.52
CA SER A 2 -9.88 -8.94 5.69
C SER A 2 -8.99 -8.00 6.50
N VAL A 3 -7.76 -7.85 6.03
CA VAL A 3 -6.85 -6.83 6.53
C VAL A 3 -6.50 -5.90 5.39
N TYR A 4 -6.13 -4.69 5.73
CA TYR A 4 -5.84 -3.65 4.76
C TYR A 4 -4.47 -3.08 5.01
N MET A 5 -3.68 -2.97 3.96
CA MET A 5 -2.41 -2.24 4.03
C MET A 5 -2.62 -0.85 3.45
N VAL A 6 -2.28 0.15 4.25
CA VAL A 6 -2.29 1.54 3.78
C VAL A 6 -0.85 1.98 3.64
N ILE A 7 -0.47 2.30 2.42
CA ILE A 7 0.92 2.58 2.07
C ILE A 7 1.02 4.01 1.57
N GLU A 8 1.97 4.77 2.13
CA GLU A 8 2.34 6.07 1.59
C GLU A 8 3.67 5.91 0.87
N ALA A 9 3.79 6.50 -0.30
CA ALA A 9 5.02 6.43 -1.08
C ALA A 9 5.42 7.81 -1.56
N LYS A 10 6.72 8.11 -1.42
CA LYS A 10 7.34 9.29 -2.02
C LYS A 10 8.35 8.79 -3.02
N VAL A 11 8.08 9.02 -4.29
CA VAL A 11 8.91 8.50 -5.37
C VAL A 11 10.21 9.28 -5.48
N LYS A 12 11.32 8.57 -5.49
CA LYS A 12 12.65 9.13 -5.66
C LYS A 12 13.17 8.92 -7.08
N ASP A 13 12.81 7.82 -7.70
CA ASP A 13 13.23 7.43 -9.04
C ASP A 13 12.03 6.83 -9.75
N GLN A 14 11.43 7.61 -10.63
CA GLN A 14 10.17 7.22 -11.28
C GLN A 14 10.33 5.98 -12.15
N GLU A 15 11.44 5.86 -12.85
CA GLU A 15 11.67 4.70 -13.72
C GLU A 15 11.75 3.41 -12.91
N LYS A 16 12.50 3.43 -11.81
CA LYS A 16 12.60 2.27 -10.92
C LYS A 16 11.28 1.97 -10.26
N TYR A 17 10.52 3.00 -9.90
CA TYR A 17 9.21 2.82 -9.29
C TYR A 17 8.25 2.15 -10.27
N ASP A 18 8.27 2.56 -11.52
CA ASP A 18 7.44 1.94 -12.55
C ASP A 18 7.81 0.47 -12.76
N GLN A 19 9.11 0.16 -12.73
CA GLN A 19 9.59 -1.22 -12.82
C GLN A 19 9.10 -2.05 -11.63
N TYR A 20 9.19 -1.48 -10.43
CA TYR A 20 8.72 -2.14 -9.22
C TYR A 20 7.21 -2.42 -9.31
N LEU A 21 6.42 -1.43 -9.69
CA LEU A 21 4.97 -1.58 -9.80
C LEU A 21 4.58 -2.64 -10.83
N ALA A 22 5.30 -2.71 -11.94
CA ALA A 22 5.01 -3.69 -12.98
C ALA A 22 5.15 -5.12 -12.43
N VAL A 23 6.17 -5.37 -11.61
CA VAL A 23 6.40 -6.69 -11.05
C VAL A 23 5.45 -6.97 -9.89
N VAL A 24 5.36 -6.05 -8.94
CA VAL A 24 4.58 -6.28 -7.71
C VAL A 24 3.09 -6.40 -8.01
N SER A 25 2.59 -5.70 -9.03
CA SER A 25 1.18 -5.76 -9.39
C SER A 25 0.75 -7.16 -9.82
N ASP A 26 1.66 -7.90 -10.47
CA ASP A 26 1.38 -9.27 -10.87
C ASP A 26 1.48 -10.25 -9.69
N MET A 27 2.25 -9.90 -8.67
CA MET A 27 2.45 -10.77 -7.51
C MET A 27 1.28 -10.73 -6.53
N ILE A 28 0.67 -9.56 -6.36
CA ILE A 28 -0.36 -9.37 -5.34
C ILE A 28 -1.51 -10.36 -5.46
N PRO A 29 -2.10 -10.59 -6.65
CA PRO A 29 -3.19 -11.56 -6.78
C PRO A 29 -2.75 -13.01 -6.48
N LYS A 30 -1.48 -13.34 -6.67
CA LYS A 30 -0.99 -14.68 -6.36
C LYS A 30 -1.07 -15.02 -4.88
N TYR A 31 -1.11 -14.00 -4.03
CA TYR A 31 -1.23 -14.15 -2.58
C TYR A 31 -2.59 -13.70 -2.08
N ASP A 32 -3.59 -13.71 -2.97
CA ASP A 32 -4.99 -13.38 -2.69
C ASP A 32 -5.20 -11.92 -2.28
N GLY A 33 -4.26 -11.05 -2.63
CA GLY A 33 -4.40 -9.62 -2.41
C GLY A 33 -5.06 -8.93 -3.58
N ARG A 34 -5.52 -7.71 -3.36
CA ARG A 34 -6.02 -6.86 -4.43
C ARG A 34 -5.83 -5.40 -4.10
N PHE A 35 -5.70 -4.59 -5.14
CA PHE A 35 -5.65 -3.14 -4.98
C PHE A 35 -7.06 -2.59 -4.77
N LEU A 36 -7.23 -1.76 -3.75
CA LEU A 36 -8.42 -0.93 -3.58
C LEU A 36 -8.15 0.49 -4.06
N VAL A 37 -6.94 0.98 -3.80
CA VAL A 37 -6.44 2.27 -4.31
C VAL A 37 -5.02 2.03 -4.79
N ARG A 38 -4.71 2.51 -5.98
CA ARG A 38 -3.43 2.21 -6.61
C ARG A 38 -2.58 3.45 -6.87
N GLY A 39 -2.43 4.30 -5.85
CA GLY A 39 -1.49 5.40 -5.95
C GLY A 39 -1.96 6.57 -6.81
N GLY A 40 -3.26 6.84 -6.77
CA GLY A 40 -3.80 7.98 -7.47
C GLY A 40 -3.48 9.31 -6.82
N LEU A 41 -4.04 10.36 -7.37
CA LEU A 41 -3.84 11.71 -6.86
C LEU A 41 -4.39 11.84 -5.44
N VAL A 42 -3.55 12.34 -4.53
CA VAL A 42 -3.95 12.62 -3.16
C VAL A 42 -4.47 14.05 -3.10
N LYS A 43 -5.67 14.21 -2.56
CA LYS A 43 -6.31 15.52 -2.42
C LYS A 43 -6.55 15.81 -0.95
N PRO A 44 -6.24 17.02 -0.48
CA PRO A 44 -6.59 17.39 0.89
C PRO A 44 -8.11 17.50 1.03
N LEU A 45 -8.61 17.14 2.20
CA LEU A 45 -10.02 17.25 2.50
C LEU A 45 -10.23 18.39 3.48
N ALA A 46 -10.99 19.40 3.06
CA ALA A 46 -11.27 20.58 3.89
C ALA A 46 -12.73 20.95 3.72
N LEU A 47 -13.61 20.16 4.31
CA LEU A 47 -15.06 20.38 4.21
C LEU A 47 -15.61 21.15 5.42
N VAL A 48 -15.28 20.70 6.61
CA VAL A 48 -15.69 21.35 7.85
C VAL A 48 -14.44 21.46 8.71
N GLY A 49 -13.86 22.63 8.72
CA GLY A 49 -12.57 22.82 9.34
C GLY A 49 -11.46 22.12 8.55
N GLU A 50 -10.26 22.21 9.03
CA GLU A 50 -9.11 21.61 8.37
C GLU A 50 -8.85 20.20 8.91
N MET A 51 -8.83 19.23 8.02
CA MET A 51 -8.63 17.83 8.40
C MET A 51 -7.20 17.35 8.13
N ASN A 52 -6.31 18.27 7.81
CA ASN A 52 -4.89 17.98 7.63
C ASN A 52 -4.07 19.09 8.32
N PRO A 53 -4.09 19.12 9.67
CA PRO A 53 -3.56 20.26 10.41
C PRO A 53 -2.05 20.45 10.29
N ASP A 54 -1.29 19.40 10.04
CA ASP A 54 0.16 19.51 9.85
C ASP A 54 0.54 19.88 8.43
N ARG A 55 -0.44 19.97 7.56
CA ARG A 55 -0.27 20.32 6.14
C ARG A 55 0.63 19.40 5.35
N ARG A 56 1.02 18.28 5.93
CA ARG A 56 1.72 17.26 5.18
C ARG A 56 0.73 16.46 4.38
N GLN A 57 1.11 16.19 3.15
CA GLN A 57 0.27 15.46 2.24
C GLN A 57 1.09 14.34 1.60
N PRO A 58 0.64 13.10 1.71
CA PRO A 58 1.33 12.02 1.01
C PRO A 58 1.34 12.27 -0.49
N GLU A 59 2.46 11.94 -1.13
CA GLU A 59 2.56 12.09 -2.57
C GLU A 59 1.68 11.06 -3.27
N ARG A 60 1.78 9.81 -2.82
CA ARG A 60 0.98 8.71 -3.35
C ARG A 60 0.49 7.83 -2.21
N MET A 61 -0.71 7.31 -2.35
CA MET A 61 -1.25 6.34 -1.40
C MET A 61 -1.77 5.12 -2.12
N ILE A 62 -1.49 3.97 -1.55
CA ILE A 62 -1.93 2.69 -2.08
C ILE A 62 -2.65 1.97 -0.96
N ILE A 63 -3.80 1.37 -1.27
CA ILE A 63 -4.52 0.55 -0.31
C ILE A 63 -4.70 -0.82 -0.92
N LEU A 64 -4.22 -1.82 -0.18
CA LEU A 64 -4.34 -3.23 -0.56
C LEU A 64 -5.24 -3.93 0.43
N GLU A 65 -5.95 -4.94 -0.04
CA GLU A 65 -6.72 -5.83 0.82
C GLU A 65 -6.19 -7.25 0.67
N PHE A 66 -6.02 -7.93 1.80
CA PHE A 66 -5.70 -9.36 1.86
C PHE A 66 -6.70 -10.06 2.77
N PRO A 67 -6.92 -11.37 2.57
CA PRO A 67 -7.87 -12.11 3.41
C PRO A 67 -7.47 -12.16 4.88
N SER A 68 -6.17 -12.13 5.18
CA SER A 68 -5.68 -12.18 6.56
C SER A 68 -4.24 -11.68 6.64
N GLU A 69 -3.78 -11.46 7.86
CA GLU A 69 -2.40 -11.07 8.09
C GLU A 69 -1.42 -12.15 7.64
N VAL A 70 -1.80 -13.41 7.72
CA VAL A 70 -0.96 -14.52 7.24
C VAL A 70 -0.66 -14.36 5.76
N HIS A 71 -1.65 -13.96 4.97
CA HIS A 71 -1.46 -13.72 3.54
C HIS A 71 -0.48 -12.59 3.28
N VAL A 72 -0.56 -11.52 4.07
CA VAL A 72 0.38 -10.39 3.97
C VAL A 72 1.80 -10.86 4.27
N ARG A 73 1.97 -11.63 5.35
CA ARG A 73 3.29 -12.12 5.74
C ARG A 73 3.88 -13.05 4.70
N ARG A 74 3.06 -13.91 4.13
CA ARG A 74 3.50 -14.81 3.05
C ARG A 74 3.95 -14.01 1.83
N PHE A 75 3.20 -12.97 1.48
CA PHE A 75 3.57 -12.11 0.36
C PHE A 75 4.96 -11.52 0.55
N PHE A 76 5.20 -10.86 1.69
CA PHE A 76 6.49 -10.21 1.93
C PHE A 76 7.63 -11.18 2.18
N ALA A 77 7.35 -12.38 2.67
CA ALA A 77 8.36 -13.40 2.89
C ALA A 77 8.68 -14.20 1.63
N SER A 78 7.91 -14.04 0.56
CA SER A 78 8.12 -14.82 -0.65
C SER A 78 9.47 -14.52 -1.29
N PRO A 79 10.12 -15.53 -1.90
CA PRO A 79 11.34 -15.28 -2.65
C PRO A 79 11.17 -14.27 -3.76
N GLU A 80 10.00 -14.25 -4.39
CA GLU A 80 9.69 -13.28 -5.43
C GLU A 80 9.76 -11.85 -4.90
N TYR A 81 9.13 -11.59 -3.75
CA TYR A 81 9.17 -10.25 -3.20
C TYR A 81 10.56 -9.86 -2.74
N GLN A 82 11.28 -10.79 -2.12
CA GLN A 82 12.64 -10.52 -1.65
C GLN A 82 13.56 -10.10 -2.79
N THR A 83 13.32 -10.62 -3.99
CA THR A 83 14.08 -10.26 -5.18
C THR A 83 13.90 -8.80 -5.58
N ILE A 84 12.71 -8.23 -5.35
CA ILE A 84 12.41 -6.85 -5.76
C ILE A 84 12.41 -5.84 -4.62
N ALA A 85 12.65 -6.28 -3.39
CA ALA A 85 12.62 -5.39 -2.23
C ALA A 85 13.63 -4.24 -2.35
N SER A 86 14.83 -4.53 -2.84
CA SER A 86 15.86 -3.51 -3.02
C SER A 86 15.46 -2.49 -4.09
N LEU A 87 14.73 -2.93 -5.11
CA LEU A 87 14.24 -2.03 -6.15
C LEU A 87 13.25 -1.03 -5.56
N ARG A 88 12.34 -1.49 -4.68
CA ARG A 88 11.41 -0.60 -3.98
C ARG A 88 12.16 0.43 -3.15
N GLN A 89 13.17 0.00 -2.39
CA GLN A 89 13.95 0.89 -1.54
C GLN A 89 14.69 1.94 -2.35
N ALA A 90 15.21 1.56 -3.51
CA ALA A 90 15.88 2.50 -4.40
C ALA A 90 14.92 3.45 -5.09
N ALA A 91 13.67 3.02 -5.30
CA ALA A 91 12.67 3.76 -6.08
C ALA A 91 11.90 4.77 -5.25
N ALA A 92 11.65 4.49 -3.96
CA ALA A 92 10.74 5.31 -3.16
C ALA A 92 10.99 5.16 -1.66
N GLU A 93 10.61 6.20 -0.93
CA GLU A 93 10.46 6.12 0.52
C GLU A 93 9.02 5.70 0.78
N THR A 94 8.83 4.63 1.54
CA THR A 94 7.50 4.11 1.81
C THR A 94 7.25 3.96 3.30
N ARG A 95 6.00 4.20 3.68
CA ARG A 95 5.50 3.91 5.02
C ARG A 95 4.26 3.07 4.84
N ALA A 96 4.10 2.07 5.67
CA ALA A 96 2.95 1.19 5.57
C ALA A 96 2.44 0.83 6.95
N VAL A 97 1.14 0.73 7.07
CA VAL A 97 0.47 0.22 8.26
C VAL A 97 -0.50 -0.86 7.85
N LEU A 98 -0.77 -1.78 8.78
CA LEU A 98 -1.73 -2.84 8.57
C LEU A 98 -2.92 -2.58 9.48
N LEU A 99 -4.11 -2.61 8.90
CA LEU A 99 -5.35 -2.39 9.63
C LEU A 99 -6.24 -3.63 9.52
N GLU A 100 -6.86 -3.98 10.64
CA GLU A 100 -7.88 -5.02 10.62
C GLU A 100 -9.19 -4.43 10.11
N GLY A 101 -9.92 -5.21 9.31
CA GLY A 101 -11.23 -4.80 8.86
C GLY A 101 -12.22 -4.73 10.02
N TYR A 102 -13.17 -3.84 9.91
CA TYR A 102 -14.22 -3.72 10.90
C TYR A 102 -15.21 -4.87 10.76
N LYS A 103 -15.55 -5.50 11.88
CA LYS A 103 -16.54 -6.56 11.91
C LYS A 103 -17.53 -6.24 13.01
N PRO A 104 -18.76 -5.88 12.67
CA PRO A 104 -19.78 -5.62 13.67
C PRO A 104 -20.03 -6.87 14.53
N GLU A 105 -20.24 -6.68 15.81
CA GLU A 105 -20.53 -7.80 16.71
C GLU A 105 -21.85 -8.47 16.38
N LYS A 106 -22.79 -7.69 15.88
CA LYS A 106 -24.11 -8.21 15.49
C LYS A 106 -24.25 -8.15 13.99
N GLU A 107 -24.50 -9.28 13.41
CA GLU A 107 -24.70 -9.43 11.99
C GLU A 107 -26.12 -9.86 11.68
#